data_eec2943784889c838bbd2e966029f43a
#
_entry.id   eec2943784889c838bbd2e966029f43a
#
_cell.length_a   1.000
_cell.length_b   1.000
_cell.length_c   1.000
_cell.angle_alpha   90.00
_cell.angle_beta   90.00
_cell.angle_gamma   90.00
#
_symmetry.space_group_name_H-M   'P 1'
#
loop_
_entity.id
_entity.type
_entity.pdbx_description
1 polymer ?
#
loop_
_entity_poly.entity_id
_entity_poly.type
_entity_poly.pdbx_seq_one_letter_code
_entity_poly.pdbx_strand_id
1 'polypeptide(L)'
;MDLQHIKAVYFIGAGGIGMSALARYFLHMGRVVAGYDKTPTPLTRELVQEGIPIHYDEDVEAIPEACKDVQSCLVIYTPAVPETHKELAFFRQRGFEIQKRAQVLGTLTRSHKGLCVAGTHGKTSTSTMCAHIMHESHIDCNAFLGGISKNYGTNYILSSHSDYVVIEADEYDRSFHWLRPWMTVITATDPDHLDIYGTKEAYLESFRHYTTLIQPGGALIIHTDLEMKANIGANVRTFTYSRDAGDFYAENIKIADGEISFDFVSPLENVPEVVLGQPVPINIENGVAAMAMAQLNGCTADELRAGMKTYLGVERRFDFQIRNNRHVLLSDYAHHPQEILQSAKSIRELYRDRKITAIFQPHLYTRTRDFYADFARALSLLDEVILCDIYPAREQPIHGVTSRLIYDQLAPGVKKELIHKEDVPDWVRNHDSDVLIILGAGDLNDYVPQIKAILETK
;
A
#
# COMPACT_ATOMS: atom_id res chain seq x y z
N MET A 1 25.57 -2.62 10.36
CA MET A 1 25.55 -1.16 10.32
C MET A 1 25.11 -0.65 11.66
N ASP A 2 25.78 0.34 12.20
CA ASP A 2 25.35 1.07 13.40
C ASP A 2 24.86 2.46 12.97
N LEU A 3 23.59 2.75 13.15
CA LEU A 3 22.99 4.06 12.82
C LEU A 3 23.34 5.16 13.82
N GLN A 4 24.03 4.84 14.91
CA GLN A 4 24.34 5.80 15.98
C GLN A 4 25.38 6.86 15.55
N HIS A 5 26.35 6.49 14.70
CA HIS A 5 27.36 7.42 14.21
C HIS A 5 26.90 8.34 13.07
N ILE A 6 25.76 8.03 12.45
CA ILE A 6 25.21 8.83 11.35
C ILE A 6 24.67 10.15 11.90
N LYS A 7 25.16 11.28 11.38
CA LYS A 7 24.73 12.64 11.72
C LYS A 7 23.87 13.28 10.64
N ALA A 8 24.11 12.89 9.39
CA ALA A 8 23.37 13.40 8.23
C ALA A 8 22.87 12.24 7.35
N VAL A 9 21.74 12.41 6.69
CA VAL A 9 21.19 11.46 5.73
C VAL A 9 20.77 12.20 4.47
N TYR A 10 21.22 11.73 3.32
CA TYR A 10 20.89 12.31 2.03
C TYR A 10 20.06 11.33 1.20
N PHE A 11 18.92 11.81 0.70
CA PHE A 11 17.98 10.99 -0.05
C PHE A 11 18.03 11.31 -1.55
N ILE A 12 18.17 10.29 -2.41
CA ILE A 12 18.06 10.41 -3.86
C ILE A 12 16.76 9.70 -4.29
N GLY A 13 15.75 10.49 -4.71
CA GLY A 13 14.38 10.08 -4.92
C GLY A 13 13.53 10.22 -3.64
N ALA A 14 13.65 11.36 -2.95
CA ALA A 14 13.05 11.61 -1.64
C ALA A 14 11.51 11.62 -1.66
N GLY A 15 10.88 11.97 -2.78
CA GLY A 15 9.41 12.10 -2.92
C GLY A 15 8.66 10.78 -3.07
N GLY A 16 9.36 9.64 -3.12
CA GLY A 16 8.71 8.34 -3.06
C GLY A 16 8.05 8.09 -1.70
N ILE A 17 6.86 7.47 -1.68
CA ILE A 17 6.08 7.24 -0.44
C ILE A 17 6.91 6.57 0.66
N GLY A 18 7.67 5.53 0.36
CA GLY A 18 8.51 4.87 1.35
C GLY A 18 9.82 5.59 1.67
N MET A 19 10.30 6.49 0.78
CA MET A 19 11.50 7.31 1.01
C MET A 19 11.19 8.45 1.96
N SER A 20 10.04 9.11 1.77
CA SER A 20 9.59 10.21 2.63
C SER A 20 9.36 9.76 4.08
N ALA A 21 8.85 8.54 4.29
CA ALA A 21 8.71 7.96 5.63
C ALA A 21 10.06 7.82 6.34
N LEU A 22 11.09 7.31 5.64
CA LEU A 22 12.44 7.22 6.21
C LEU A 22 13.08 8.61 6.42
N ALA A 23 12.85 9.57 5.52
CA ALA A 23 13.35 10.93 5.67
C ALA A 23 12.82 11.56 6.97
N ARG A 24 11.52 11.43 7.23
CA ARG A 24 10.87 11.88 8.46
C ARG A 24 11.39 11.14 9.70
N TYR A 25 11.60 9.82 9.60
CA TYR A 25 12.19 9.04 10.68
C TYR A 25 13.56 9.58 11.10
N PHE A 26 14.47 9.81 10.15
CA PHE A 26 15.80 10.33 10.46
C PHE A 26 15.78 11.77 10.98
N LEU A 27 14.86 12.61 10.46
CA LEU A 27 14.64 13.96 10.99
C LEU A 27 14.19 13.88 12.46
N HIS A 28 13.23 13.01 12.78
CA HIS A 28 12.77 12.80 14.16
C HIS A 28 13.89 12.29 15.08
N MET A 29 14.80 11.48 14.57
CA MET A 29 16.01 11.04 15.26
C MET A 29 17.06 12.16 15.44
N GLY A 30 16.73 13.41 15.08
CA GLY A 30 17.60 14.57 15.21
C GLY A 30 18.74 14.60 14.20
N ARG A 31 18.63 13.88 13.07
CA ARG A 31 19.64 13.90 11.99
C ARG A 31 19.40 15.08 11.05
N VAL A 32 20.47 15.59 10.45
CA VAL A 32 20.31 16.50 9.31
C VAL A 32 19.86 15.69 8.10
N VAL A 33 18.74 16.05 7.52
CA VAL A 33 18.17 15.34 6.37
C VAL A 33 18.00 16.29 5.21
N ALA A 34 18.41 15.86 4.02
CA ALA A 34 18.21 16.57 2.77
C ALA A 34 18.07 15.57 1.62
N GLY A 35 17.70 16.05 0.44
CA GLY A 35 17.62 15.13 -0.69
C GLY A 35 17.33 15.79 -2.03
N TYR A 36 17.26 14.93 -3.02
CA TYR A 36 16.89 15.19 -4.40
C TYR A 36 15.63 14.41 -4.76
N ASP A 37 14.77 15.01 -5.59
CA ASP A 37 13.75 14.31 -6.34
C ASP A 37 13.62 14.89 -7.74
N LYS A 38 13.23 14.07 -8.71
CA LYS A 38 13.08 14.53 -10.10
C LYS A 38 11.89 15.47 -10.28
N THR A 39 10.85 15.33 -9.46
CA THR A 39 9.55 15.98 -9.69
C THR A 39 9.03 16.62 -8.40
N PRO A 40 8.67 17.92 -8.45
CA PRO A 40 7.98 18.56 -7.33
C PRO A 40 6.56 17.99 -7.19
N THR A 41 6.28 17.34 -6.06
CA THR A 41 4.99 16.75 -5.71
C THR A 41 4.42 17.39 -4.44
N PRO A 42 3.14 17.17 -4.08
CA PRO A 42 2.64 17.57 -2.77
C PRO A 42 3.52 17.02 -1.64
N LEU A 43 3.92 15.75 -1.71
CA LEU A 43 4.73 15.10 -0.69
C LEU A 43 6.13 15.72 -0.53
N THR A 44 6.81 16.07 -1.64
CA THR A 44 8.11 16.76 -1.54
C THR A 44 7.98 18.17 -0.97
N ARG A 45 6.87 18.86 -1.24
CA ARG A 45 6.59 20.19 -0.63
C ARG A 45 6.34 20.08 0.87
N GLU A 46 5.65 19.03 1.32
CA GLU A 46 5.48 18.76 2.76
C GLU A 46 6.83 18.50 3.43
N LEU A 47 7.70 17.67 2.84
CA LEU A 47 9.05 17.44 3.38
C LEU A 47 9.84 18.74 3.54
N VAL A 48 9.75 19.65 2.56
CA VAL A 48 10.40 20.98 2.65
C VAL A 48 9.80 21.81 3.79
N GLN A 49 8.48 21.81 3.98
CA GLN A 49 7.81 22.51 5.09
C GLN A 49 8.19 21.93 6.46
N GLU A 50 8.46 20.62 6.53
CA GLU A 50 8.93 19.92 7.71
C GLU A 50 10.42 20.16 8.03
N GLY A 51 11.14 20.88 7.16
CA GLY A 51 12.56 21.21 7.37
C GLY A 51 13.54 20.27 6.66
N ILE A 52 13.10 19.50 5.68
CA ILE A 52 13.94 18.63 4.83
C ILE A 52 14.13 19.32 3.47
N PRO A 53 15.26 19.99 3.21
CA PRO A 53 15.54 20.60 1.92
C PRO A 53 15.53 19.58 0.78
N ILE A 54 14.73 19.83 -0.26
CA ILE A 54 14.68 19.01 -1.47
C ILE A 54 14.94 19.91 -2.68
N HIS A 55 15.87 19.50 -3.55
CA HIS A 55 16.06 20.11 -4.84
C HIS A 55 15.64 19.17 -5.98
N TYR A 56 15.50 19.70 -7.22
CA TYR A 56 14.88 18.96 -8.32
C TYR A 56 15.79 18.83 -9.55
N ASP A 57 16.95 19.45 -9.53
CA ASP A 57 17.99 19.34 -10.57
C ASP A 57 19.14 18.48 -10.04
N GLU A 58 19.72 17.63 -10.89
CA GLU A 58 20.92 16.85 -10.55
C GLU A 58 22.15 17.77 -10.40
N ASP A 59 22.30 18.37 -9.22
CA ASP A 59 23.32 19.35 -8.90
C ASP A 59 24.09 19.01 -7.61
N VAL A 60 25.34 18.60 -7.78
CA VAL A 60 26.23 18.24 -6.66
C VAL A 60 26.51 19.45 -5.74
N GLU A 61 26.48 20.67 -6.26
CA GLU A 61 26.69 21.88 -5.45
C GLU A 61 25.49 22.20 -4.55
N ALA A 62 24.29 21.74 -4.91
CA ALA A 62 23.09 21.87 -4.09
C ALA A 62 23.08 20.93 -2.88
N ILE A 63 23.98 19.94 -2.80
CA ILE A 63 24.10 19.05 -1.65
C ILE A 63 24.59 19.86 -0.43
N PRO A 64 23.85 19.87 0.70
CA PRO A 64 24.26 20.57 1.91
C PRO A 64 25.61 20.10 2.45
N GLU A 65 26.41 20.99 3.01
CA GLU A 65 27.75 20.67 3.55
C GLU A 65 27.71 19.58 4.61
N ALA A 66 26.67 19.54 5.45
CA ALA A 66 26.49 18.48 6.44
C ALA A 66 26.34 17.07 5.81
N CYS A 67 25.91 17.01 4.55
CA CYS A 67 25.77 15.75 3.80
C CYS A 67 27.02 15.41 2.96
N LYS A 68 28.07 16.24 3.01
CA LYS A 68 29.35 16.03 2.29
C LYS A 68 30.44 15.39 3.18
N ASP A 69 30.13 15.09 4.44
CA ASP A 69 31.06 14.37 5.35
C ASP A 69 30.92 12.85 5.19
N VAL A 70 31.90 12.22 4.56
CA VAL A 70 31.93 10.78 4.27
C VAL A 70 31.88 9.89 5.52
N GLN A 71 32.30 10.41 6.69
CA GLN A 71 32.39 9.61 7.91
C GLN A 71 31.03 9.55 8.66
N SER A 72 30.13 10.50 8.41
CA SER A 72 28.90 10.64 9.19
C SER A 72 27.65 10.80 8.35
N CYS A 73 27.75 10.78 7.03
CA CYS A 73 26.58 10.86 6.12
C CYS A 73 26.24 9.51 5.51
N LEU A 74 24.98 9.11 5.66
CA LEU A 74 24.38 7.98 4.96
C LEU A 74 23.61 8.48 3.72
N VAL A 75 23.85 7.87 2.57
CA VAL A 75 23.10 8.13 1.34
C VAL A 75 22.09 7.02 1.11
N ILE A 76 20.83 7.39 0.92
CA ILE A 76 19.73 6.45 0.67
C ILE A 76 19.13 6.72 -0.70
N TYR A 77 18.99 5.69 -1.53
CA TYR A 77 18.43 5.83 -2.86
C TYR A 77 17.37 4.76 -3.16
N THR A 78 16.50 5.06 -4.14
CA THR A 78 15.50 4.12 -4.65
C THR A 78 15.97 3.46 -5.94
N PRO A 79 15.57 2.20 -6.24
CA PRO A 79 15.90 1.53 -7.50
C PRO A 79 15.50 2.29 -8.78
N ALA A 80 14.56 3.24 -8.69
CA ALA A 80 14.14 4.07 -9.81
C ALA A 80 15.22 5.08 -10.27
N VAL A 81 16.24 5.35 -9.43
CA VAL A 81 17.34 6.26 -9.76
C VAL A 81 18.35 5.54 -10.66
N PRO A 82 18.65 6.08 -11.87
CA PRO A 82 19.60 5.45 -12.76
C PRO A 82 21.03 5.50 -12.22
N GLU A 83 21.85 4.51 -12.58
CA GLU A 83 23.26 4.44 -12.18
C GLU A 83 24.08 5.65 -12.66
N THR A 84 23.63 6.32 -13.71
CA THR A 84 24.26 7.53 -14.29
C THR A 84 23.94 8.82 -13.57
N HIS A 85 23.11 8.78 -12.52
CA HIS A 85 22.71 9.95 -11.73
C HIS A 85 23.93 10.66 -11.12
N LYS A 86 24.09 11.96 -11.38
CA LYS A 86 25.34 12.72 -11.05
C LYS A 86 25.66 12.70 -9.56
N GLU A 87 24.66 12.88 -8.71
CA GLU A 87 24.88 12.91 -7.26
C GLU A 87 25.16 11.51 -6.71
N LEU A 88 24.50 10.48 -7.23
CA LEU A 88 24.80 9.10 -6.86
C LEU A 88 26.25 8.72 -7.24
N ALA A 89 26.69 9.13 -8.44
CA ALA A 89 28.06 8.95 -8.89
C ALA A 89 29.07 9.71 -8.01
N PHE A 90 28.74 10.95 -7.63
CA PHE A 90 29.57 11.75 -6.70
C PHE A 90 29.78 11.05 -5.36
N PHE A 91 28.70 10.57 -4.73
CA PHE A 91 28.81 9.88 -3.45
C PHE A 91 29.59 8.56 -3.55
N ARG A 92 29.36 7.79 -4.63
CA ARG A 92 30.12 6.53 -4.87
C ARG A 92 31.61 6.76 -5.06
N GLN A 93 31.98 7.75 -5.85
CA GLN A 93 33.40 8.07 -6.12
C GLN A 93 34.15 8.50 -4.87
N ARG A 94 33.46 9.10 -3.90
CA ARG A 94 34.01 9.57 -2.65
C ARG A 94 33.94 8.56 -1.51
N GLY A 95 33.39 7.37 -1.75
CA GLY A 95 33.37 6.28 -0.78
C GLY A 95 32.35 6.46 0.36
N PHE A 96 31.25 7.18 0.12
CA PHE A 96 30.17 7.29 1.08
C PHE A 96 29.49 5.95 1.34
N GLU A 97 28.90 5.79 2.51
CA GLU A 97 27.99 4.71 2.79
C GLU A 97 26.68 4.93 2.04
N ILE A 98 26.38 4.05 1.07
CA ILE A 98 25.22 4.16 0.20
C ILE A 98 24.36 2.92 0.35
N GLN A 99 23.08 3.12 0.63
CA GLN A 99 22.14 2.02 0.82
C GLN A 99 20.84 2.22 0.02
N LYS A 100 20.27 1.12 -0.45
CA LYS A 100 18.88 1.13 -0.91
C LYS A 100 17.93 1.27 0.29
N ARG A 101 16.76 1.87 0.10
CA ARG A 101 15.70 1.97 1.12
C ARG A 101 15.47 0.64 1.86
N ALA A 102 15.37 -0.47 1.12
CA ALA A 102 15.13 -1.79 1.69
C ALA A 102 16.25 -2.26 2.64
N GLN A 103 17.49 -1.89 2.39
CA GLN A 103 18.63 -2.24 3.25
C GLN A 103 18.55 -1.50 4.59
N VAL A 104 18.12 -0.23 4.56
CA VAL A 104 17.91 0.57 5.79
C VAL A 104 16.77 -0.03 6.63
N LEU A 105 15.62 -0.37 6.00
CA LEU A 105 14.53 -1.08 6.69
C LEU A 105 15.01 -2.43 7.26
N GLY A 106 15.87 -3.15 6.52
CA GLY A 106 16.51 -4.37 7.00
C GLY A 106 17.36 -4.15 8.27
N THR A 107 18.03 -3.02 8.37
CA THR A 107 18.78 -2.64 9.57
C THR A 107 17.83 -2.38 10.75
N LEU A 108 16.73 -1.68 10.52
CA LEU A 108 15.72 -1.43 11.55
C LEU A 108 15.11 -2.73 12.08
N THR A 109 14.81 -3.71 11.21
CA THR A 109 14.27 -5.01 11.65
C THR A 109 15.28 -5.90 12.39
N ARG A 110 16.58 -5.57 12.39
CA ARG A 110 17.58 -6.24 13.24
C ARG A 110 17.65 -5.66 14.65
N SER A 111 17.36 -4.37 14.81
CA SER A 111 17.38 -3.66 16.08
C SER A 111 16.01 -3.61 16.77
N HIS A 112 14.93 -3.87 16.04
CA HIS A 112 13.54 -3.84 16.52
C HIS A 112 12.83 -5.15 16.14
N LYS A 113 11.73 -5.44 16.79
CA LYS A 113 10.83 -6.55 16.42
C LYS A 113 10.02 -6.16 15.19
N GLY A 114 10.49 -6.57 14.00
CA GLY A 114 9.80 -6.28 12.74
C GLY A 114 8.51 -7.06 12.58
N LEU A 115 7.39 -6.38 12.51
CA LEU A 115 6.08 -6.91 12.13
C LEU A 115 5.88 -6.62 10.65
N CYS A 116 6.11 -7.63 9.81
CA CYS A 116 6.19 -7.45 8.37
C CYS A 116 4.95 -8.01 7.67
N VAL A 117 4.45 -7.30 6.66
CA VAL A 117 3.34 -7.79 5.84
C VAL A 117 3.81 -7.91 4.39
N ALA A 118 3.90 -9.15 3.91
CA ALA A 118 4.29 -9.50 2.55
C ALA A 118 3.10 -10.07 1.76
N GLY A 119 3.24 -10.11 0.44
CA GLY A 119 2.24 -10.71 -0.45
C GLY A 119 1.93 -9.82 -1.65
N THR A 120 1.35 -10.38 -2.69
CA THR A 120 1.02 -9.65 -3.91
C THR A 120 -0.06 -8.58 -3.66
N HIS A 121 -1.08 -8.91 -2.85
CA HIS A 121 -2.22 -8.04 -2.55
C HIS A 121 -2.41 -7.87 -1.04
N GLY A 122 -3.12 -6.82 -0.61
CA GLY A 122 -3.50 -6.61 0.79
C GLY A 122 -2.40 -6.04 1.70
N LYS A 123 -1.14 -5.96 1.27
CA LYS A 123 0.00 -5.49 2.09
C LYS A 123 -0.26 -4.17 2.81
N THR A 124 -0.60 -3.13 2.05
CA THR A 124 -0.79 -1.77 2.58
C THR A 124 -1.93 -1.69 3.58
N SER A 125 -3.08 -2.30 3.26
CA SER A 125 -4.23 -2.29 4.16
C SER A 125 -3.95 -3.06 5.46
N THR A 126 -3.39 -4.27 5.35
CA THR A 126 -3.09 -5.11 6.51
C THR A 126 -2.00 -4.49 7.40
N SER A 127 -0.91 -3.96 6.81
CA SER A 127 0.16 -3.31 7.59
C SER A 127 -0.34 -2.04 8.28
N THR A 128 -1.18 -1.24 7.60
CA THR A 128 -1.74 -0.02 8.19
C THR A 128 -2.75 -0.32 9.29
N MET A 129 -3.60 -1.36 9.14
CA MET A 129 -4.48 -1.84 10.21
C MET A 129 -3.69 -2.32 11.42
N CYS A 130 -2.66 -3.16 11.19
CA CYS A 130 -1.79 -3.63 12.27
C CYS A 130 -1.11 -2.48 12.99
N ALA A 131 -0.54 -1.53 12.25
CA ALA A 131 0.10 -0.35 12.82
C ALA A 131 -0.88 0.49 13.64
N HIS A 132 -2.11 0.68 13.14
CA HIS A 132 -3.15 1.42 13.87
C HIS A 132 -3.54 0.72 15.17
N ILE A 133 -3.84 -0.59 15.13
CA ILE A 133 -4.18 -1.37 16.33
C ILE A 133 -3.04 -1.32 17.36
N MET A 134 -1.80 -1.54 16.92
CA MET A 134 -0.64 -1.54 17.81
C MET A 134 -0.42 -0.15 18.42
N HIS A 135 -0.49 0.92 17.61
CA HIS A 135 -0.25 2.29 18.07
C HIS A 135 -1.31 2.79 19.06
N GLU A 136 -2.58 2.42 18.84
CA GLU A 136 -3.67 2.75 19.76
C GLU A 136 -3.73 1.83 21.01
N SER A 137 -2.88 0.79 21.09
CA SER A 137 -2.76 -0.11 22.22
C SER A 137 -1.69 0.35 23.21
N HIS A 138 -1.63 -0.30 24.39
CA HIS A 138 -0.59 -0.06 25.38
C HIS A 138 0.83 -0.45 24.89
N ILE A 139 0.94 -1.18 23.77
CA ILE A 139 2.22 -1.68 23.23
C ILE A 139 2.90 -0.64 22.36
N ASP A 140 2.11 0.14 21.60
CA ASP A 140 2.57 1.11 20.61
C ASP A 140 3.48 0.49 19.52
N CYS A 141 3.84 1.23 18.48
CA CYS A 141 4.80 0.81 17.45
C CYS A 141 5.36 1.97 16.66
N ASN A 142 6.50 1.74 16.04
CA ASN A 142 6.93 2.50 14.87
C ASN A 142 6.30 1.86 13.62
N ALA A 143 6.07 2.63 12.55
CA ALA A 143 5.57 2.06 11.31
C ALA A 143 6.10 2.80 10.06
N PHE A 144 6.35 2.03 9.00
CA PHE A 144 6.66 2.51 7.66
C PHE A 144 5.64 1.92 6.69
N LEU A 145 4.68 2.76 6.27
CA LEU A 145 3.49 2.35 5.56
C LEU A 145 3.63 2.59 4.05
N GLY A 146 2.99 1.76 3.26
CA GLY A 146 2.95 1.87 1.80
C GLY A 146 1.98 2.91 1.25
N GLY A 147 1.23 3.60 2.11
CA GLY A 147 0.28 4.64 1.77
C GLY A 147 0.03 5.60 2.92
N ILE A 148 -0.65 6.71 2.64
CA ILE A 148 -1.03 7.69 3.66
C ILE A 148 -2.19 7.13 4.49
N SER A 149 -1.97 6.95 5.79
CA SER A 149 -3.03 6.57 6.72
C SER A 149 -3.99 7.72 6.94
N LYS A 150 -5.28 7.49 6.80
CA LYS A 150 -6.32 8.52 7.05
C LYS A 150 -6.46 8.87 8.53
N ASN A 151 -6.06 7.98 9.43
CA ASN A 151 -6.05 8.25 10.87
C ASN A 151 -4.99 9.29 11.25
N TYR A 152 -3.84 9.27 10.57
CA TYR A 152 -2.67 10.05 10.97
C TYR A 152 -2.27 11.12 9.94
N GLY A 153 -2.84 11.10 8.73
CA GLY A 153 -2.47 12.00 7.63
C GLY A 153 -1.03 11.82 7.15
N THR A 154 -0.43 10.67 7.41
CA THR A 154 0.98 10.38 7.09
C THR A 154 1.19 8.89 6.78
N ASN A 155 2.37 8.56 6.26
CA ASN A 155 2.79 7.20 5.92
C ASN A 155 3.80 6.61 6.91
N TYR A 156 3.96 7.21 8.08
CA TYR A 156 4.83 6.72 9.13
C TYR A 156 4.19 6.97 10.50
N ILE A 157 4.56 6.15 11.46
CA ILE A 157 4.24 6.32 12.89
C ILE A 157 5.54 6.18 13.66
N LEU A 158 5.74 7.00 14.68
CA LEU A 158 6.91 6.95 15.54
C LEU A 158 6.50 6.82 16.99
N SER A 159 7.09 5.85 17.66
CA SER A 159 6.98 5.64 19.10
C SER A 159 8.27 6.03 19.79
N SER A 160 8.17 6.65 20.95
CA SER A 160 9.35 7.00 21.78
C SER A 160 9.82 5.84 22.66
N HIS A 161 9.08 4.72 22.74
CA HIS A 161 9.34 3.66 23.72
C HIS A 161 9.14 2.23 23.18
N SER A 162 8.47 2.06 22.03
CA SER A 162 8.18 0.72 21.53
C SER A 162 9.32 0.12 20.73
N ASP A 163 9.61 -1.16 20.99
CA ASP A 163 10.58 -1.96 20.24
C ASP A 163 9.98 -2.57 18.95
N TYR A 164 8.70 -2.35 18.67
CA TYR A 164 8.04 -2.87 17.49
C TYR A 164 8.14 -1.91 16.32
N VAL A 165 8.32 -2.47 15.11
CA VAL A 165 8.23 -1.72 13.87
C VAL A 165 7.39 -2.46 12.85
N VAL A 166 6.29 -1.85 12.41
CA VAL A 166 5.43 -2.40 11.36
C VAL A 166 5.94 -1.95 10.00
N ILE A 167 6.14 -2.90 9.09
CA ILE A 167 6.73 -2.65 7.77
C ILE A 167 5.95 -3.38 6.69
N GLU A 168 5.60 -2.67 5.62
CA GLU A 168 5.18 -3.29 4.38
C GLU A 168 6.40 -3.93 3.69
N ALA A 169 6.39 -5.27 3.58
CA ALA A 169 7.48 -6.06 3.02
C ALA A 169 7.28 -6.23 1.50
N ASP A 170 7.90 -5.31 0.74
CA ASP A 170 7.75 -5.21 -0.70
C ASP A 170 8.58 -6.30 -1.41
N GLU A 171 7.91 -7.12 -2.21
CA GLU A 171 8.53 -8.17 -3.03
C GLU A 171 9.22 -7.63 -4.28
N TYR A 172 8.87 -6.42 -4.74
CA TYR A 172 9.50 -5.81 -5.90
C TYR A 172 11.02 -5.74 -5.74
N ASP A 173 11.77 -6.14 -6.78
CA ASP A 173 13.24 -6.22 -6.78
C ASP A 173 13.81 -7.05 -5.59
N ARG A 174 13.04 -7.98 -5.06
CA ARG A 174 13.38 -8.80 -3.87
C ARG A 174 13.73 -7.95 -2.63
N SER A 175 13.16 -6.76 -2.53
CA SER A 175 13.44 -5.80 -1.45
C SER A 175 13.19 -6.40 -0.05
N PHE A 176 12.18 -7.25 0.09
CA PHE A 176 11.87 -7.93 1.36
C PHE A 176 12.95 -8.91 1.85
N HIS A 177 13.90 -9.36 1.02
CA HIS A 177 15.01 -10.21 1.44
C HIS A 177 16.02 -9.51 2.38
N TRP A 178 16.00 -8.20 2.44
CA TRP A 178 16.83 -7.44 3.39
C TRP A 178 16.29 -7.48 4.80
N LEU A 179 14.97 -7.69 4.96
CA LEU A 179 14.29 -7.70 6.26
C LEU A 179 14.68 -8.90 7.12
N ARG A 180 14.54 -8.76 8.42
CA ARG A 180 14.66 -9.82 9.43
C ARG A 180 13.41 -9.78 10.31
N PRO A 181 12.27 -10.33 9.82
CA PRO A 181 11.02 -10.25 10.54
C PRO A 181 11.07 -10.95 11.89
N TRP A 182 10.58 -10.33 12.94
CA TRP A 182 10.16 -11.01 14.15
C TRP A 182 8.87 -11.80 13.86
N MET A 183 7.93 -11.17 13.18
CA MET A 183 6.71 -11.82 12.73
C MET A 183 6.35 -11.34 11.33
N THR A 184 5.82 -12.23 10.51
CA THR A 184 5.37 -11.85 9.16
C THR A 184 4.04 -12.48 8.82
N VAL A 185 3.19 -11.70 8.13
CA VAL A 185 2.02 -12.17 7.41
C VAL A 185 2.38 -12.33 5.94
N ILE A 186 1.91 -13.41 5.29
CA ILE A 186 1.91 -13.55 3.83
C ILE A 186 0.45 -13.63 3.37
N THR A 187 0.02 -12.59 2.65
CA THR A 187 -1.39 -12.42 2.28
C THR A 187 -1.77 -13.15 0.99
N ALA A 188 -0.93 -13.03 -0.04
CA ALA A 188 -1.14 -13.61 -1.36
C ALA A 188 0.20 -13.87 -2.05
N THR A 189 0.24 -14.81 -3.00
CA THR A 189 1.43 -15.09 -3.82
C THR A 189 1.07 -15.27 -5.30
N ASP A 190 0.04 -14.54 -5.77
CA ASP A 190 -0.29 -14.47 -7.19
C ASP A 190 0.90 -13.88 -7.97
N PRO A 191 1.27 -14.46 -9.11
CA PRO A 191 2.42 -13.99 -9.86
C PRO A 191 2.27 -12.54 -10.29
N ASP A 192 3.20 -11.70 -9.87
CA ASP A 192 3.35 -10.31 -10.31
C ASP A 192 4.84 -10.04 -10.60
N HIS A 193 5.14 -8.90 -11.20
CA HIS A 193 6.52 -8.48 -11.50
C HIS A 193 7.33 -9.54 -12.27
N LEU A 194 6.70 -10.22 -13.24
CA LEU A 194 7.36 -11.26 -14.04
C LEU A 194 8.49 -10.73 -14.92
N ASP A 195 8.54 -9.42 -15.16
CA ASP A 195 9.68 -8.72 -15.74
C ASP A 195 10.95 -8.80 -14.87
N ILE A 196 10.78 -8.90 -13.54
CA ILE A 196 11.87 -9.06 -12.56
C ILE A 196 12.14 -10.53 -12.23
N TYR A 197 11.08 -11.32 -12.07
CA TYR A 197 11.18 -12.71 -11.63
C TYR A 197 11.33 -13.74 -12.75
N GLY A 198 10.84 -13.42 -13.94
CA GLY A 198 10.87 -14.29 -15.12
C GLY A 198 9.79 -15.37 -15.11
N THR A 199 9.62 -16.12 -14.01
CA THR A 199 8.63 -17.21 -13.90
C THR A 199 7.87 -17.18 -12.58
N LYS A 200 6.68 -17.84 -12.54
CA LYS A 200 5.90 -18.07 -11.31
C LYS A 200 6.73 -18.82 -10.26
N GLU A 201 7.50 -19.82 -10.67
CA GLU A 201 8.32 -20.63 -9.78
C GLU A 201 9.40 -19.79 -9.08
N ALA A 202 10.08 -18.90 -9.83
CA ALA A 202 11.08 -18.00 -9.26
C ALA A 202 10.45 -16.98 -8.31
N TYR A 203 9.24 -16.52 -8.61
CA TYR A 203 8.45 -15.66 -7.72
C TYR A 203 8.14 -16.36 -6.40
N LEU A 204 7.58 -17.57 -6.45
CA LEU A 204 7.27 -18.37 -5.24
C LEU A 204 8.53 -18.75 -4.45
N GLU A 205 9.65 -19.04 -5.14
CA GLU A 205 10.92 -19.32 -4.48
C GLU A 205 11.45 -18.12 -3.71
N SER A 206 11.22 -16.91 -4.20
CA SER A 206 11.55 -15.67 -3.51
C SER A 206 10.80 -15.53 -2.18
N PHE A 207 9.51 -15.89 -2.14
CA PHE A 207 8.74 -15.93 -0.89
C PHE A 207 9.21 -17.06 0.05
N ARG A 208 9.53 -18.24 -0.48
CA ARG A 208 10.12 -19.32 0.34
C ARG A 208 11.42 -18.87 0.99
N HIS A 209 12.30 -18.21 0.22
CA HIS A 209 13.51 -17.63 0.77
C HIS A 209 13.20 -16.60 1.86
N TYR A 210 12.23 -15.71 1.62
CA TYR A 210 11.83 -14.70 2.61
C TYR A 210 11.39 -15.34 3.94
N THR A 211 10.68 -16.48 3.92
CA THR A 211 10.26 -17.15 5.15
C THR A 211 11.43 -17.71 5.97
N THR A 212 12.60 -17.96 5.34
CA THR A 212 13.82 -18.37 6.09
C THR A 212 14.43 -17.25 6.92
N LEU A 213 14.04 -15.99 6.64
CA LEU A 213 14.60 -14.79 7.28
C LEU A 213 13.89 -14.42 8.60
N ILE A 214 12.83 -15.13 8.95
CA ILE A 214 12.11 -14.94 10.22
C ILE A 214 13.02 -15.28 11.38
N GLN A 215 13.09 -14.38 12.37
CA GLN A 215 13.95 -14.53 13.53
C GLN A 215 13.51 -15.72 14.42
N PRO A 216 14.43 -16.45 15.05
CA PRO A 216 14.09 -17.50 16.02
C PRO A 216 13.20 -16.97 17.16
N GLY A 217 12.16 -17.70 17.51
CA GLY A 217 11.15 -17.30 18.50
C GLY A 217 10.02 -16.46 17.91
N GLY A 218 10.14 -16.05 16.65
CA GLY A 218 9.13 -15.30 15.92
C GLY A 218 7.99 -16.19 15.38
N ALA A 219 7.21 -15.64 14.44
CA ALA A 219 6.10 -16.37 13.83
C ALA A 219 5.87 -15.99 12.35
N LEU A 220 5.35 -16.98 11.61
CA LEU A 220 4.74 -16.84 10.29
C LEU A 220 3.21 -16.95 10.44
N ILE A 221 2.46 -16.04 9.85
CA ILE A 221 1.02 -16.11 9.66
C ILE A 221 0.79 -16.18 8.15
N ILE A 222 0.23 -17.27 7.66
CA ILE A 222 0.10 -17.53 6.23
C ILE A 222 -1.37 -17.76 5.84
N HIS A 223 -1.79 -17.18 4.72
CA HIS A 223 -3.14 -17.39 4.22
C HIS A 223 -3.36 -18.86 3.82
N THR A 224 -4.53 -19.41 4.15
CA THR A 224 -4.86 -20.85 3.95
C THR A 224 -4.76 -21.31 2.49
N ASP A 225 -5.08 -20.43 1.53
CA ASP A 225 -5.17 -20.79 0.12
C ASP A 225 -3.83 -20.69 -0.64
N LEU A 226 -2.73 -20.41 0.07
CA LEU A 226 -1.43 -20.29 -0.60
C LEU A 226 -0.85 -21.66 -0.97
N GLU A 227 -0.56 -21.85 -2.25
CA GLU A 227 0.12 -23.07 -2.75
C GLU A 227 1.57 -23.19 -2.26
N MET A 228 2.13 -22.10 -1.74
CA MET A 228 3.53 -22.02 -1.32
C MET A 228 3.75 -22.75 0.00
N LYS A 229 4.69 -23.69 0.02
CA LYS A 229 5.21 -24.25 1.28
C LYS A 229 6.31 -23.33 1.83
N ALA A 230 6.09 -22.81 3.04
CA ALA A 230 7.07 -21.98 3.72
C ALA A 230 8.31 -22.81 4.12
N ASN A 231 9.48 -22.17 4.09
CA ASN A 231 10.74 -22.74 4.56
C ASN A 231 11.15 -21.98 5.83
N ILE A 232 10.67 -22.44 6.99
CA ILE A 232 10.87 -21.74 8.27
C ILE A 232 12.06 -22.34 9.05
N GLY A 233 12.75 -21.47 9.78
CA GLY A 233 13.82 -21.88 10.69
C GLY A 233 13.31 -22.59 11.96
N ALA A 234 14.24 -23.17 12.72
CA ALA A 234 13.92 -23.75 14.01
C ALA A 234 13.37 -22.70 14.97
N ASN A 235 12.40 -23.09 15.81
CA ASN A 235 11.73 -22.22 16.78
C ASN A 235 10.92 -21.05 16.19
N VAL A 236 10.51 -21.14 14.92
CA VAL A 236 9.51 -20.23 14.33
C VAL A 236 8.14 -20.90 14.37
N ARG A 237 7.16 -20.23 14.96
CA ARG A 237 5.78 -20.73 14.99
C ARG A 237 5.10 -20.43 13.66
N THR A 238 4.19 -21.28 13.22
CA THR A 238 3.37 -21.04 12.03
C THR A 238 1.91 -21.09 12.40
N PHE A 239 1.16 -20.12 11.88
CA PHE A 239 -0.29 -20.02 11.99
C PHE A 239 -0.88 -19.82 10.60
N THR A 240 -2.11 -20.28 10.43
CA THR A 240 -2.90 -20.06 9.22
C THR A 240 -4.00 -19.05 9.48
N TYR A 241 -4.40 -18.31 8.45
CA TYR A 241 -5.55 -17.43 8.52
C TYR A 241 -6.29 -17.34 7.19
N SER A 242 -7.55 -17.02 7.23
CA SER A 242 -8.35 -16.54 6.11
C SER A 242 -9.58 -15.79 6.62
N ARG A 243 -10.50 -15.44 5.71
CA ARG A 243 -11.77 -14.84 6.09
C ARG A 243 -12.61 -15.74 7.00
N ASP A 244 -12.63 -17.05 6.78
CA ASP A 244 -13.58 -18.01 7.36
C ASP A 244 -12.96 -19.34 7.79
N ALA A 245 -11.64 -19.47 7.74
CA ALA A 245 -10.92 -20.68 8.09
C ALA A 245 -9.49 -20.42 8.58
N GLY A 246 -8.87 -21.41 9.23
CA GLY A 246 -7.50 -21.35 9.74
C GLY A 246 -7.45 -21.28 11.26
N ASP A 247 -6.27 -20.92 11.78
CA ASP A 247 -6.08 -20.67 13.21
C ASP A 247 -6.73 -19.34 13.62
N PHE A 248 -6.72 -18.35 12.68
CA PHE A 248 -7.37 -17.06 12.84
C PHE A 248 -8.37 -16.84 11.71
N TYR A 249 -9.61 -16.54 12.05
CA TYR A 249 -10.68 -16.29 11.07
C TYR A 249 -11.82 -15.47 11.66
N ALA A 250 -12.76 -15.06 10.80
CA ALA A 250 -13.97 -14.35 11.19
C ALA A 250 -15.17 -15.30 11.13
N GLU A 251 -16.05 -15.24 12.12
CA GLU A 251 -17.35 -15.87 12.09
C GLU A 251 -18.48 -14.88 12.42
N ASN A 252 -19.72 -15.30 12.28
CA ASN A 252 -20.89 -14.45 12.53
C ASN A 252 -20.86 -13.11 11.77
N ILE A 253 -20.32 -13.12 10.54
CA ILE A 253 -20.15 -11.93 9.71
C ILE A 253 -21.52 -11.32 9.38
N LYS A 254 -21.69 -10.03 9.68
CA LYS A 254 -22.89 -9.24 9.38
C LYS A 254 -22.48 -8.07 8.49
N ILE A 255 -23.15 -7.94 7.35
CA ILE A 255 -22.97 -6.83 6.41
C ILE A 255 -24.36 -6.22 6.21
N ALA A 256 -24.61 -5.08 6.82
CA ALA A 256 -25.89 -4.37 6.76
C ALA A 256 -25.70 -2.88 6.96
N ASP A 257 -26.50 -2.08 6.30
CA ASP A 257 -26.60 -0.62 6.44
C ASP A 257 -25.26 0.11 6.33
N GLY A 258 -24.35 -0.47 5.50
CA GLY A 258 -23.02 0.05 5.27
C GLY A 258 -22.05 -0.21 6.44
N GLU A 259 -22.39 -1.04 7.41
CA GLU A 259 -21.51 -1.52 8.46
C GLU A 259 -21.14 -2.98 8.26
N ILE A 260 -19.96 -3.33 8.73
CA ILE A 260 -19.49 -4.73 8.77
C ILE A 260 -19.06 -5.02 10.20
N SER A 261 -19.60 -6.12 10.75
CA SER A 261 -19.15 -6.66 12.03
C SER A 261 -18.97 -8.17 11.94
N PHE A 262 -18.10 -8.72 12.80
CA PHE A 262 -17.80 -10.15 12.88
C PHE A 262 -17.25 -10.51 14.25
N ASP A 263 -17.21 -11.79 14.56
CA ASP A 263 -16.46 -12.31 15.71
C ASP A 263 -15.10 -12.82 15.21
N PHE A 264 -14.01 -12.34 15.82
CA PHE A 264 -12.66 -12.81 15.53
C PHE A 264 -12.36 -14.04 16.36
N VAL A 265 -12.09 -15.15 15.68
CA VAL A 265 -11.72 -16.43 16.28
C VAL A 265 -10.20 -16.61 16.24
N SER A 266 -9.62 -17.04 17.35
CA SER A 266 -8.19 -17.13 17.53
C SER A 266 -7.82 -18.28 18.49
N PRO A 267 -6.64 -18.88 18.37
CA PRO A 267 -6.17 -19.90 19.30
C PRO A 267 -5.79 -19.34 20.69
N LEU A 268 -5.80 -18.02 20.87
CA LEU A 268 -5.49 -17.36 22.14
C LEU A 268 -6.77 -16.98 22.87
N GLU A 269 -7.49 -16.00 22.33
CA GLU A 269 -8.74 -15.48 22.90
C GLU A 269 -9.62 -14.96 21.76
N ASN A 270 -10.87 -15.40 21.70
CA ASN A 270 -11.85 -14.90 20.74
C ASN A 270 -12.27 -13.48 21.09
N VAL A 271 -12.46 -12.65 20.07
CA VAL A 271 -12.90 -11.25 20.22
C VAL A 271 -14.25 -11.08 19.53
N PRO A 272 -15.36 -11.12 20.27
CA PRO A 272 -16.69 -10.95 19.68
C PRO A 272 -16.95 -9.48 19.29
N GLU A 273 -17.91 -9.29 18.38
CA GLU A 273 -18.47 -7.99 18.00
C GLU A 273 -17.41 -6.97 17.50
N VAL A 274 -16.46 -7.43 16.68
CA VAL A 274 -15.51 -6.54 16.01
C VAL A 274 -16.24 -5.76 14.93
N VAL A 275 -16.19 -4.43 14.97
CA VAL A 275 -16.74 -3.55 13.93
C VAL A 275 -15.61 -3.00 13.07
N LEU A 276 -15.75 -3.09 11.74
CA LEU A 276 -14.82 -2.46 10.82
C LEU A 276 -15.09 -0.96 10.69
N GLY A 277 -14.19 -0.10 11.12
CA GLY A 277 -14.27 1.35 10.92
C GLY A 277 -14.26 1.73 9.43
N GLN A 278 -13.46 1.02 8.62
CA GLN A 278 -13.56 1.05 7.16
C GLN A 278 -14.31 -0.21 6.66
N PRO A 279 -15.63 -0.15 6.46
CA PRO A 279 -16.45 -1.32 6.16
C PRO A 279 -16.32 -1.72 4.67
N VAL A 280 -15.31 -2.48 4.37
CA VAL A 280 -15.05 -3.07 3.05
C VAL A 280 -14.95 -4.58 3.23
N PRO A 281 -15.68 -5.41 2.47
CA PRO A 281 -15.70 -6.87 2.67
C PRO A 281 -14.30 -7.52 2.65
N ILE A 282 -13.39 -7.07 1.77
CA ILE A 282 -12.01 -7.57 1.75
C ILE A 282 -11.23 -7.22 3.02
N ASN A 283 -11.64 -6.18 3.74
CA ASN A 283 -11.01 -5.78 5.00
C ASN A 283 -11.36 -6.70 6.17
N ILE A 284 -12.32 -7.60 6.05
CA ILE A 284 -12.54 -8.66 7.06
C ILE A 284 -11.27 -9.52 7.13
N GLU A 285 -10.79 -10.00 5.98
CA GLU A 285 -9.61 -10.86 5.89
C GLU A 285 -8.32 -10.10 6.24
N ASN A 286 -8.14 -8.88 5.71
CA ASN A 286 -7.03 -8.01 6.09
C ASN A 286 -7.02 -7.73 7.59
N GLY A 287 -8.20 -7.52 8.19
CA GLY A 287 -8.40 -7.29 9.61
C GLY A 287 -8.07 -8.52 10.46
N VAL A 288 -8.50 -9.70 10.02
CA VAL A 288 -8.12 -10.97 10.69
C VAL A 288 -6.61 -11.10 10.77
N ALA A 289 -5.89 -10.86 9.66
CA ALA A 289 -4.43 -10.91 9.63
C ALA A 289 -3.77 -9.88 10.55
N ALA A 290 -4.27 -8.63 10.54
CA ALA A 290 -3.77 -7.55 11.37
C ALA A 290 -4.01 -7.81 12.86
N MET A 291 -5.22 -8.26 13.23
CA MET A 291 -5.58 -8.62 14.60
C MET A 291 -4.78 -9.81 15.11
N ALA A 292 -4.56 -10.83 14.26
CA ALA A 292 -3.72 -11.99 14.60
C ALA A 292 -2.29 -11.55 14.96
N MET A 293 -1.69 -10.68 14.13
CA MET A 293 -0.36 -10.13 14.38
C MET A 293 -0.33 -9.32 15.69
N ALA A 294 -1.30 -8.44 15.92
CA ALA A 294 -1.38 -7.62 17.12
C ALA A 294 -1.60 -8.46 18.39
N GLN A 295 -2.53 -9.43 18.35
CA GLN A 295 -2.83 -10.30 19.48
C GLN A 295 -1.65 -11.19 19.89
N LEU A 296 -0.94 -11.77 18.90
CA LEU A 296 0.27 -12.59 19.14
C LEU A 296 1.40 -11.78 19.78
N ASN A 297 1.35 -10.45 19.69
CA ASN A 297 2.31 -9.53 20.31
C ASN A 297 1.75 -8.85 21.57
N GLY A 298 0.57 -9.27 22.08
CA GLY A 298 0.05 -8.93 23.40
C GLY A 298 -1.03 -7.87 23.44
N CYS A 299 -1.57 -7.40 22.31
CA CYS A 299 -2.76 -6.55 22.31
C CYS A 299 -3.95 -7.31 22.91
N THR A 300 -4.69 -6.66 23.79
CA THR A 300 -5.88 -7.21 24.46
C THR A 300 -7.09 -7.24 23.53
N ALA A 301 -8.11 -8.05 23.87
CA ALA A 301 -9.36 -8.12 23.10
C ALA A 301 -10.04 -6.75 22.94
N ASP A 302 -10.01 -5.92 23.99
CA ASP A 302 -10.61 -4.58 23.95
C ASP A 302 -9.83 -3.63 23.05
N GLU A 303 -8.50 -3.68 23.07
CA GLU A 303 -7.65 -2.89 22.18
C GLU A 303 -7.81 -3.29 20.71
N LEU A 304 -7.92 -4.59 20.43
CA LEU A 304 -8.20 -5.10 19.08
C LEU A 304 -9.54 -4.56 18.57
N ARG A 305 -10.59 -4.63 19.39
CA ARG A 305 -11.93 -4.14 19.05
C ARG A 305 -11.93 -2.63 18.84
N ALA A 306 -11.30 -1.88 19.73
CA ALA A 306 -11.21 -0.42 19.65
C ALA A 306 -10.43 0.03 18.41
N GLY A 307 -9.25 -0.56 18.15
CA GLY A 307 -8.42 -0.26 17.00
C GLY A 307 -9.13 -0.56 15.68
N MET A 308 -9.79 -1.70 15.54
CA MET A 308 -10.55 -2.02 14.33
C MET A 308 -11.70 -1.04 14.08
N LYS A 309 -12.40 -0.63 15.15
CA LYS A 309 -13.53 0.31 15.04
C LYS A 309 -13.09 1.72 14.62
N THR A 310 -11.93 2.17 15.07
CA THR A 310 -11.43 3.53 14.80
C THR A 310 -10.58 3.63 13.53
N TYR A 311 -10.29 2.52 12.86
CA TYR A 311 -9.51 2.50 11.63
C TYR A 311 -10.26 3.16 10.47
N LEU A 312 -9.67 4.20 9.86
CA LEU A 312 -10.28 4.99 8.78
C LEU A 312 -9.80 4.60 7.38
N GLY A 313 -8.79 3.71 7.28
CA GLY A 313 -8.25 3.27 6.01
C GLY A 313 -7.02 4.03 5.54
N VAL A 314 -6.68 3.79 4.28
CA VAL A 314 -5.56 4.39 3.56
C VAL A 314 -6.10 5.20 2.40
N GLU A 315 -5.51 6.36 2.14
CA GLU A 315 -5.87 7.17 0.98
C GLU A 315 -5.74 6.35 -0.31
N ARG A 316 -6.71 6.50 -1.22
CA ARG A 316 -6.78 5.79 -2.50
C ARG A 316 -6.85 4.24 -2.37
N ARG A 317 -7.23 3.68 -1.21
CA ARG A 317 -7.48 2.24 -1.03
C ARG A 317 -8.92 2.05 -0.58
N PHE A 318 -9.83 1.81 -1.54
CA PHE A 318 -11.28 1.79 -1.32
C PHE A 318 -11.72 2.97 -0.44
N ASP A 319 -11.25 4.15 -0.80
CA ASP A 319 -11.28 5.36 0.00
C ASP A 319 -12.59 6.12 -0.17
N PHE A 320 -13.45 6.06 0.82
CA PHE A 320 -14.69 6.81 0.87
C PHE A 320 -14.45 8.31 0.96
N GLN A 321 -14.83 9.05 -0.07
CA GLN A 321 -14.79 10.51 -0.16
C GLN A 321 -16.15 11.12 0.23
N ILE A 322 -17.26 10.47 -0.17
CA ILE A 322 -18.62 10.77 0.23
C ILE A 322 -19.29 9.45 0.59
N ARG A 323 -20.04 9.44 1.70
CA ARG A 323 -20.85 8.30 2.12
C ARG A 323 -22.12 8.76 2.80
N ASN A 324 -23.18 8.87 2.02
CA ASN A 324 -24.50 9.22 2.51
C ASN A 324 -25.61 8.50 1.69
N ASN A 325 -26.85 8.70 2.07
CA ASN A 325 -27.99 8.03 1.42
C ASN A 325 -28.21 8.46 -0.04
N ARG A 326 -27.74 9.64 -0.42
CA ARG A 326 -27.90 10.19 -1.77
C ARG A 326 -26.76 9.80 -2.69
N HIS A 327 -25.53 10.03 -2.25
CA HIS A 327 -24.32 9.76 -3.04
C HIS A 327 -23.29 8.98 -2.26
N VAL A 328 -22.63 8.07 -2.94
CA VAL A 328 -21.39 7.44 -2.45
C VAL A 328 -20.31 7.72 -3.49
N LEU A 329 -19.19 8.27 -3.05
CA LEU A 329 -18.00 8.47 -3.88
C LEU A 329 -16.83 7.73 -3.25
N LEU A 330 -16.20 6.86 -4.04
CA LEU A 330 -14.97 6.16 -3.65
C LEU A 330 -13.85 6.45 -4.63
N SER A 331 -12.62 6.45 -4.12
CA SER A 331 -11.40 6.41 -4.91
C SER A 331 -10.60 5.15 -4.57
N ASP A 332 -10.16 4.40 -5.58
CA ASP A 332 -9.37 3.20 -5.37
C ASP A 332 -8.19 3.13 -6.34
N TYR A 333 -7.02 2.83 -5.80
CA TYR A 333 -5.77 2.69 -6.55
C TYR A 333 -5.73 1.44 -7.44
N ALA A 334 -6.75 0.59 -7.36
CA ALA A 334 -6.86 -0.65 -8.12
C ALA A 334 -6.56 -0.42 -9.61
N HIS A 335 -5.54 -1.11 -10.12
CA HIS A 335 -5.01 -0.93 -11.47
C HIS A 335 -4.56 -2.25 -12.13
N HIS A 336 -4.67 -3.36 -11.41
CA HIS A 336 -4.55 -4.72 -11.93
C HIS A 336 -5.94 -5.38 -12.00
N PRO A 337 -6.21 -6.30 -12.96
CA PRO A 337 -7.54 -6.92 -13.11
C PRO A 337 -8.08 -7.54 -11.83
N GLN A 338 -7.26 -8.23 -11.05
CA GLN A 338 -7.66 -8.86 -9.80
C GLN A 338 -8.05 -7.82 -8.73
N GLU A 339 -7.31 -6.72 -8.63
CA GLU A 339 -7.65 -5.62 -7.71
C GLU A 339 -8.99 -5.00 -8.09
N ILE A 340 -9.21 -4.70 -9.38
CA ILE A 340 -10.48 -4.16 -9.89
C ILE A 340 -11.63 -5.14 -9.65
N LEU A 341 -11.39 -6.44 -9.84
CA LEU A 341 -12.37 -7.48 -9.55
C LEU A 341 -12.78 -7.49 -8.07
N GLN A 342 -11.83 -7.38 -7.17
CA GLN A 342 -12.11 -7.31 -5.72
C GLN A 342 -12.84 -6.02 -5.35
N SER A 343 -12.45 -4.88 -5.90
CA SER A 343 -13.15 -3.61 -5.68
C SER A 343 -14.59 -3.66 -6.21
N ALA A 344 -14.78 -4.20 -7.43
CA ALA A 344 -16.12 -4.35 -8.02
C ALA A 344 -17.01 -5.30 -7.21
N LYS A 345 -16.50 -6.41 -6.74
CA LYS A 345 -17.22 -7.34 -5.85
C LYS A 345 -17.58 -6.67 -4.53
N SER A 346 -16.61 -6.01 -3.90
CA SER A 346 -16.79 -5.36 -2.60
C SER A 346 -17.83 -4.26 -2.64
N ILE A 347 -17.79 -3.39 -3.67
CA ILE A 347 -18.76 -2.31 -3.79
C ILE A 347 -20.16 -2.82 -4.12
N ARG A 348 -20.25 -3.90 -4.92
CA ARG A 348 -21.53 -4.57 -5.22
C ARG A 348 -22.12 -5.25 -3.97
N GLU A 349 -21.31 -5.86 -3.13
CA GLU A 349 -21.75 -6.49 -1.87
C GLU A 349 -22.27 -5.45 -0.86
N LEU A 350 -21.62 -4.29 -0.78
CA LEU A 350 -22.02 -3.19 0.11
C LEU A 350 -23.29 -2.48 -0.34
N TYR A 351 -23.48 -2.34 -1.66
CA TYR A 351 -24.54 -1.52 -2.26
C TYR A 351 -25.33 -2.32 -3.31
N ARG A 352 -25.94 -3.45 -2.88
CA ARG A 352 -26.60 -4.43 -3.76
C ARG A 352 -27.71 -3.82 -4.62
N ASP A 353 -28.48 -2.91 -4.05
CA ASP A 353 -29.69 -2.34 -4.66
C ASP A 353 -29.46 -0.95 -5.27
N ARG A 354 -28.21 -0.46 -5.26
CA ARG A 354 -27.84 0.85 -5.80
C ARG A 354 -27.15 0.71 -7.16
N LYS A 355 -27.35 1.71 -8.03
CA LYS A 355 -26.65 1.78 -9.33
C LYS A 355 -25.18 2.14 -9.09
N ILE A 356 -24.25 1.30 -9.58
CA ILE A 356 -22.83 1.52 -9.44
C ILE A 356 -22.23 1.91 -10.78
N THR A 357 -21.62 3.09 -10.83
CA THR A 357 -20.86 3.61 -11.97
C THR A 357 -19.38 3.61 -11.65
N ALA A 358 -18.54 3.04 -12.52
CA ALA A 358 -17.10 3.15 -12.44
C ALA A 358 -16.56 4.14 -13.47
N ILE A 359 -15.62 4.98 -13.05
CA ILE A 359 -14.75 5.73 -13.97
C ILE A 359 -13.36 5.14 -13.82
N PHE A 360 -12.83 4.54 -14.90
CA PHE A 360 -11.58 3.81 -14.87
C PHE A 360 -10.56 4.39 -15.84
N GLN A 361 -9.37 4.70 -15.31
CA GLN A 361 -8.19 5.07 -16.09
C GLN A 361 -7.22 3.88 -16.12
N PRO A 362 -7.07 3.16 -17.26
CA PRO A 362 -6.09 2.10 -17.38
C PRO A 362 -4.67 2.65 -17.20
N HIS A 363 -3.81 1.88 -16.55
CA HIS A 363 -2.42 2.24 -16.27
C HIS A 363 -1.47 1.35 -17.06
N LEU A 364 -0.59 1.95 -17.88
CA LEU A 364 0.38 1.35 -18.80
C LEU A 364 -0.25 0.73 -20.08
N TYR A 365 0.38 0.98 -21.20
CA TYR A 365 -0.02 0.39 -22.48
C TYR A 365 0.20 -1.13 -22.50
N THR A 366 1.35 -1.59 -21.98
CA THR A 366 1.66 -3.02 -21.93
C THR A 366 0.64 -3.78 -21.11
N ARG A 367 0.29 -3.30 -19.92
CA ARG A 367 -0.72 -3.93 -19.07
C ARG A 367 -2.10 -3.93 -19.72
N THR A 368 -2.48 -2.83 -20.35
CA THR A 368 -3.77 -2.76 -21.06
C THR A 368 -3.81 -3.77 -22.22
N ARG A 369 -2.76 -3.88 -23.02
CA ARG A 369 -2.64 -4.86 -24.11
C ARG A 369 -2.78 -6.30 -23.60
N ASP A 370 -2.10 -6.62 -22.52
CA ASP A 370 -1.99 -8.00 -22.03
C ASP A 370 -3.24 -8.44 -21.25
N PHE A 371 -3.98 -7.51 -20.61
CA PHE A 371 -5.08 -7.82 -19.69
C PHE A 371 -6.42 -7.16 -20.04
N TYR A 372 -6.63 -6.57 -21.21
CA TYR A 372 -7.88 -5.86 -21.54
C TYR A 372 -9.15 -6.70 -21.36
N ALA A 373 -9.10 -8.00 -21.67
CA ALA A 373 -10.23 -8.91 -21.49
C ALA A 373 -10.57 -9.17 -20.00
N ASP A 374 -9.54 -9.26 -19.15
CA ASP A 374 -9.70 -9.46 -17.72
C ASP A 374 -10.21 -8.18 -17.04
N PHE A 375 -9.75 -7.00 -17.46
CA PHE A 375 -10.31 -5.72 -17.06
C PHE A 375 -11.78 -5.62 -17.40
N ALA A 376 -12.16 -5.94 -18.65
CA ALA A 376 -13.53 -5.91 -19.08
C ALA A 376 -14.42 -6.86 -18.27
N ARG A 377 -13.92 -8.08 -17.97
CA ARG A 377 -14.64 -9.04 -17.13
C ARG A 377 -14.88 -8.50 -15.72
N ALA A 378 -13.88 -7.91 -15.08
CA ALA A 378 -13.99 -7.34 -13.75
C ALA A 378 -14.96 -6.17 -13.71
N LEU A 379 -14.83 -5.22 -14.63
CA LEU A 379 -15.67 -4.04 -14.73
C LEU A 379 -17.13 -4.38 -15.11
N SER A 380 -17.36 -5.49 -15.81
CA SER A 380 -18.71 -5.93 -16.20
C SER A 380 -19.59 -6.39 -15.03
N LEU A 381 -19.07 -6.42 -13.81
CA LEU A 381 -19.86 -6.59 -12.58
C LEU A 381 -20.63 -5.33 -12.17
N LEU A 382 -20.34 -4.20 -12.80
CA LEU A 382 -20.91 -2.89 -12.50
C LEU A 382 -21.98 -2.50 -13.54
N ASP A 383 -22.83 -1.53 -13.20
CA ASP A 383 -23.95 -1.15 -14.05
C ASP A 383 -23.54 -0.21 -15.18
N GLU A 384 -22.53 0.63 -14.93
CA GLU A 384 -22.05 1.62 -15.89
C GLU A 384 -20.52 1.78 -15.76
N VAL A 385 -19.82 1.85 -16.89
CA VAL A 385 -18.38 1.96 -16.96
C VAL A 385 -17.97 3.08 -17.91
N ILE A 386 -17.29 4.07 -17.37
CA ILE A 386 -16.68 5.18 -18.10
C ILE A 386 -15.17 4.92 -18.16
N LEU A 387 -14.63 4.84 -19.37
CA LEU A 387 -13.22 4.58 -19.58
C LEU A 387 -12.51 5.85 -20.02
N CYS A 388 -11.44 6.21 -19.33
CA CYS A 388 -10.55 7.30 -19.71
C CYS A 388 -9.39 6.79 -20.58
N ASP A 389 -8.61 7.73 -21.15
CA ASP A 389 -7.37 7.40 -21.84
C ASP A 389 -6.37 6.69 -20.92
N ILE A 390 -5.53 5.85 -21.51
CA ILE A 390 -4.49 5.14 -20.77
C ILE A 390 -3.50 6.13 -20.17
N TYR A 391 -3.21 6.01 -18.88
CA TYR A 391 -2.10 6.72 -18.23
C TYR A 391 -0.78 6.02 -18.58
N PRO A 392 0.11 6.69 -19.32
CA PRO A 392 1.31 6.05 -19.85
C PRO A 392 2.41 5.82 -18.80
N ALA A 393 2.40 6.58 -17.69
CA ALA A 393 3.52 6.68 -16.76
C ALA A 393 4.85 6.96 -17.50
N ARG A 394 5.67 5.93 -17.66
CA ARG A 394 6.98 6.02 -18.36
C ARG A 394 7.01 5.29 -19.70
N GLU A 395 5.89 4.69 -20.12
CA GLU A 395 5.83 3.97 -21.41
C GLU A 395 5.54 4.91 -22.57
N GLN A 396 6.00 4.51 -23.76
CA GLN A 396 5.60 5.14 -25.00
C GLN A 396 4.30 4.49 -25.52
N PRO A 397 3.44 5.24 -26.22
CA PRO A 397 2.24 4.70 -26.83
C PRO A 397 2.52 3.50 -27.73
N ILE A 398 1.71 2.44 -27.58
CA ILE A 398 1.78 1.24 -28.43
C ILE A 398 0.68 1.35 -29.48
N HIS A 399 1.03 1.23 -30.76
CA HIS A 399 0.07 1.31 -31.87
C HIS A 399 -1.08 0.31 -31.69
N GLY A 400 -2.32 0.78 -31.78
CA GLY A 400 -3.53 -0.03 -31.62
C GLY A 400 -3.93 -0.34 -30.18
N VAL A 401 -3.17 0.11 -29.18
CA VAL A 401 -3.48 -0.10 -27.75
C VAL A 401 -4.09 1.17 -27.17
N THR A 402 -5.38 1.13 -26.92
CA THR A 402 -6.16 2.20 -26.29
C THR A 402 -7.20 1.59 -25.34
N SER A 403 -7.87 2.40 -24.56
CA SER A 403 -8.99 1.97 -23.69
C SER A 403 -10.16 1.34 -24.47
N ARG A 404 -10.17 1.53 -25.80
CA ARG A 404 -11.14 0.90 -26.70
C ARG A 404 -11.07 -0.62 -26.64
N LEU A 405 -9.91 -1.20 -26.40
CA LEU A 405 -9.76 -2.66 -26.26
C LEU A 405 -10.61 -3.20 -25.10
N ILE A 406 -10.64 -2.49 -23.98
CA ILE A 406 -11.48 -2.85 -22.82
C ILE A 406 -12.95 -2.59 -23.13
N TYR A 407 -13.25 -1.41 -23.72
CA TYR A 407 -14.60 -0.99 -24.08
C TYR A 407 -15.34 -2.03 -24.93
N ASP A 408 -14.65 -2.56 -25.95
CA ASP A 408 -15.25 -3.49 -26.91
C ASP A 408 -15.55 -4.87 -26.29
N GLN A 409 -14.87 -5.23 -25.17
CA GLN A 409 -15.04 -6.49 -24.44
C GLN A 409 -16.02 -6.42 -23.26
N LEU A 410 -16.48 -5.23 -22.86
CA LEU A 410 -17.48 -5.10 -21.79
C LEU A 410 -18.78 -5.80 -22.17
N ALA A 411 -19.40 -6.47 -21.19
CA ALA A 411 -20.64 -7.22 -21.36
C ALA A 411 -21.76 -6.36 -21.97
N PRO A 412 -22.67 -6.93 -22.79
CA PRO A 412 -23.70 -6.18 -23.50
C PRO A 412 -24.68 -5.40 -22.62
N GLY A 413 -24.88 -5.82 -21.37
CA GLY A 413 -25.78 -5.16 -20.42
C GLY A 413 -25.18 -3.96 -19.69
N VAL A 414 -23.87 -3.75 -19.80
CA VAL A 414 -23.18 -2.65 -19.13
C VAL A 414 -23.30 -1.37 -19.95
N LYS A 415 -23.79 -0.29 -19.34
CA LYS A 415 -23.69 1.02 -19.98
C LYS A 415 -22.23 1.45 -20.02
N LYS A 416 -21.78 1.98 -21.16
CA LYS A 416 -20.35 2.27 -21.35
C LYS A 416 -20.13 3.49 -22.21
N GLU A 417 -19.08 4.25 -21.85
CA GLU A 417 -18.65 5.45 -22.55
C GLU A 417 -17.10 5.55 -22.53
N LEU A 418 -16.54 6.25 -23.54
CA LEU A 418 -15.13 6.64 -23.60
C LEU A 418 -15.06 8.15 -23.54
N ILE A 419 -14.32 8.69 -22.58
CA ILE A 419 -14.13 10.15 -22.42
C ILE A 419 -12.68 10.47 -22.11
N HIS A 420 -12.28 11.72 -22.33
CA HIS A 420 -11.01 12.19 -21.81
C HIS A 420 -11.13 12.45 -20.30
N LYS A 421 -10.05 12.24 -19.53
CA LYS A 421 -10.07 12.46 -18.07
C LYS A 421 -10.45 13.91 -17.69
N GLU A 422 -10.10 14.87 -18.55
CA GLU A 422 -10.43 16.29 -18.38
C GLU A 422 -11.95 16.55 -18.42
N ASP A 423 -12.70 15.69 -19.13
CA ASP A 423 -14.16 15.79 -19.26
C ASP A 423 -14.92 15.14 -18.09
N VAL A 424 -14.22 14.40 -17.22
CA VAL A 424 -14.84 13.68 -16.09
C VAL A 424 -15.65 14.59 -15.16
N PRO A 425 -15.17 15.77 -14.74
CA PRO A 425 -15.96 16.66 -13.90
C PRO A 425 -17.27 17.12 -14.56
N ASP A 426 -17.25 17.41 -15.88
CA ASP A 426 -18.42 17.79 -16.62
C ASP A 426 -19.37 16.61 -16.85
N TRP A 427 -18.84 15.43 -17.09
CA TRP A 427 -19.63 14.20 -17.13
C TRP A 427 -20.39 14.00 -15.82
N VAL A 428 -19.70 14.06 -14.66
CA VAL A 428 -20.32 13.93 -13.33
C VAL A 428 -21.36 15.03 -13.09
N ARG A 429 -21.14 16.25 -13.54
CA ARG A 429 -22.11 17.36 -13.41
C ARG A 429 -23.41 17.08 -14.15
N ASN A 430 -23.33 16.45 -15.33
CA ASN A 430 -24.44 16.23 -16.22
C ASN A 430 -25.16 14.88 -16.04
N HIS A 431 -24.56 13.96 -15.25
CA HIS A 431 -25.13 12.63 -15.01
C HIS A 431 -25.42 12.46 -13.52
N ASP A 432 -26.51 11.77 -13.22
CA ASP A 432 -26.84 11.40 -11.85
C ASP A 432 -26.13 10.10 -11.49
N SER A 433 -25.33 10.13 -10.40
CA SER A 433 -24.54 9.00 -9.92
C SER A 433 -24.94 8.67 -8.50
N ASP A 434 -25.44 7.46 -8.29
CA ASP A 434 -25.84 6.96 -6.98
C ASP A 434 -24.61 6.49 -6.20
N VAL A 435 -23.86 5.51 -6.75
CA VAL A 435 -22.56 5.06 -6.25
C VAL A 435 -21.53 5.23 -7.36
N LEU A 436 -20.54 6.06 -7.13
CA LEU A 436 -19.45 6.36 -8.07
C LEU A 436 -18.12 5.86 -7.52
N ILE A 437 -17.44 5.02 -8.27
CA ILE A 437 -16.08 4.57 -7.95
C ILE A 437 -15.08 5.05 -9.01
N ILE A 438 -14.01 5.70 -8.56
CA ILE A 438 -12.89 6.14 -9.38
C ILE A 438 -11.78 5.11 -9.24
N LEU A 439 -11.38 4.49 -10.35
CA LEU A 439 -10.41 3.39 -10.37
C LEU A 439 -9.16 3.77 -11.15
N GLY A 440 -7.99 3.45 -10.61
CA GLY A 440 -6.72 3.53 -11.31
C GLY A 440 -5.58 4.18 -10.52
N ALA A 441 -4.35 3.86 -10.94
CA ALA A 441 -3.10 4.35 -10.34
C ALA A 441 -2.59 5.65 -11.00
N GLY A 442 -3.31 6.16 -12.01
CA GLY A 442 -2.93 7.36 -12.76
C GLY A 442 -3.36 8.67 -12.09
N ASP A 443 -3.37 9.72 -12.92
CA ASP A 443 -3.66 11.10 -12.53
C ASP A 443 -5.16 11.45 -12.54
N LEU A 444 -6.04 10.51 -12.89
CA LEU A 444 -7.48 10.67 -12.75
C LEU A 444 -7.88 11.00 -11.29
N ASN A 445 -7.11 10.52 -10.35
CA ASN A 445 -7.35 10.78 -8.93
C ASN A 445 -7.25 12.28 -8.56
N ASP A 446 -6.53 13.08 -9.33
CA ASP A 446 -6.39 14.53 -9.10
C ASP A 446 -7.73 15.28 -9.27
N TYR A 447 -8.69 14.67 -9.96
CA TYR A 447 -10.05 15.22 -10.15
C TYR A 447 -11.01 14.84 -9.01
N VAL A 448 -10.65 13.92 -8.12
CA VAL A 448 -11.53 13.46 -7.02
C VAL A 448 -12.02 14.61 -6.14
N PRO A 449 -11.20 15.60 -5.72
CA PRO A 449 -11.70 16.73 -4.94
C PRO A 449 -12.76 17.55 -5.68
N GLN A 450 -12.60 17.76 -6.99
CA GLN A 450 -13.57 18.48 -7.82
C GLN A 450 -14.87 17.67 -8.00
N ILE A 451 -14.75 16.36 -8.23
CA ILE A 451 -15.90 15.44 -8.31
C ILE A 451 -16.68 15.45 -7.00
N LYS A 452 -15.97 15.40 -5.86
CA LYS A 452 -16.57 15.50 -4.53
C LYS A 452 -17.40 16.77 -4.37
N ALA A 453 -16.80 17.93 -4.68
CA ALA A 453 -17.48 19.21 -4.60
C ALA A 453 -18.75 19.27 -5.49
N ILE A 454 -18.71 18.69 -6.69
CA ILE A 454 -19.89 18.61 -7.58
C ILE A 454 -21.00 17.77 -6.95
N LEU A 455 -20.68 16.60 -6.41
CA LEU A 455 -21.68 15.69 -5.81
C LEU A 455 -22.26 16.24 -4.50
N GLU A 456 -21.48 16.99 -3.71
CA GLU A 456 -21.95 17.64 -2.48
C GLU A 456 -22.94 18.78 -2.76
N THR A 457 -22.96 19.34 -3.98
CA THR A 457 -23.87 20.40 -4.38
C THR A 457 -25.13 19.90 -5.09
N LYS A 458 -25.21 18.63 -5.44
CA LYS A 458 -26.38 17.96 -6.02
C LYS A 458 -27.34 17.46 -4.94
#